data_323ec23c022594e81786609183d81bad
#
_entry.id   323ec23c022594e81786609183d81bad
#
_cell.length_a   1.000
_cell.length_b   1.000
_cell.length_c   1.000
_cell.angle_alpha   90.00
_cell.angle_beta   90.00
_cell.angle_gamma   90.00
#
_symmetry.space_group_name_H-M   'P 1'
#
loop_
_entity.id
_entity.type
_entity.pdbx_description
1 polymer ?
#
loop_
_entity_poly.entity_id
_entity_poly.type
_entity_poly.pdbx_seq_one_letter_code
_entity_poly.pdbx_strand_id
1 'polypeptide(L)'
;DTAWGPPIELIEKLSAKYPTLTFRIVYEELGMGFMGLQEMRDGELLNSYSLDVDSTSGSIEIGAAKFDFVPYSDDKEDDHYDSFYLAVENARDALLVM
;
A
#
# COMPACT_ATOMS: atom_id res chain seq x y z
N ASP A 1 -14.66 -15.03 1.57
CA ASP A 1 -13.38 -14.70 2.18
C ASP A 1 -12.27 -14.58 1.16
N THR A 2 -11.54 -13.52 1.22
CA THR A 2 -10.45 -13.28 0.27
C THR A 2 -9.13 -13.27 1.01
N ALA A 3 -8.21 -14.08 0.54
CA ALA A 3 -6.84 -14.07 1.03
C ALA A 3 -6.05 -12.91 0.41
N TRP A 4 -6.62 -12.23 -0.56
CA TRP A 4 -5.92 -11.28 -1.41
C TRP A 4 -6.55 -9.89 -1.31
N GLY A 5 -5.72 -8.89 -1.16
CA GLY A 5 -6.13 -7.51 -1.27
C GLY A 5 -7.04 -7.04 -0.14
N PRO A 6 -7.51 -5.80 -0.24
CA PRO A 6 -8.32 -5.18 0.82
C PRO A 6 -9.76 -5.68 0.81
N PRO A 7 -10.46 -5.57 1.95
CA PRO A 7 -11.87 -5.98 2.04
C PRO A 7 -12.80 -4.94 1.42
N ILE A 8 -12.78 -4.84 0.11
CA ILE A 8 -13.45 -3.79 -0.64
C ILE A 8 -14.96 -3.80 -0.40
N GLU A 9 -15.60 -4.98 -0.42
CA GLU A 9 -17.05 -5.05 -0.22
C GLU A 9 -17.47 -4.51 1.14
N LEU A 10 -16.70 -4.80 2.17
CA LEU A 10 -16.98 -4.30 3.50
C LEU A 10 -16.87 -2.77 3.54
N ILE A 11 -15.85 -2.23 2.91
CA ILE A 11 -15.61 -0.79 2.89
C ILE A 11 -16.68 -0.09 2.05
N GLU A 12 -17.10 -0.68 0.93
CA GLU A 12 -18.20 -0.12 0.14
C GLU A 12 -19.48 -0.02 0.98
N LYS A 13 -19.80 -1.08 1.73
CA LYS A 13 -20.99 -1.09 2.59
C LYS A 13 -20.87 -0.06 3.71
N LEU A 14 -19.71 0.05 4.33
CA LEU A 14 -19.48 1.05 5.39
C LEU A 14 -19.58 2.47 4.84
N SER A 15 -19.01 2.73 3.67
CA SER A 15 -19.05 4.06 3.10
C SER A 15 -20.47 4.47 2.70
N ALA A 16 -21.27 3.53 2.20
CA ALA A 16 -22.68 3.79 1.88
C ALA A 16 -23.51 4.05 3.14
N LYS A 17 -23.17 3.37 4.25
CA LYS A 17 -23.85 3.57 5.52
C LYS A 17 -23.54 4.92 6.15
N TYR A 18 -22.35 5.46 5.88
CA TYR A 18 -21.90 6.74 6.41
C TYR A 18 -21.52 7.66 5.26
N PRO A 19 -22.50 8.17 4.48
CA PRO A 19 -22.20 8.84 3.20
C PRO A 19 -21.44 10.17 3.33
N THR A 20 -21.37 10.73 4.54
CA THR A 20 -20.62 11.96 4.76
C THR A 20 -19.16 11.70 5.10
N LEU A 21 -18.77 10.44 5.28
CA LEU A 21 -17.40 10.07 5.62
C LEU A 21 -16.66 9.56 4.40
N THR A 22 -15.40 9.93 4.31
CA THR A 22 -14.50 9.42 3.30
C THR A 22 -13.60 8.37 3.93
N PHE A 23 -13.59 7.19 3.35
CA PHE A 23 -12.78 6.07 3.82
C PHE A 23 -11.56 5.91 2.94
N ARG A 24 -10.39 5.88 3.55
CA ARG A 24 -9.14 5.62 2.86
C ARG A 24 -8.55 4.33 3.37
N ILE A 25 -8.20 3.45 2.44
CA ILE A 25 -7.57 2.17 2.76
C ILE A 25 -6.22 2.12 2.10
N VAL A 26 -5.19 1.94 2.90
CA VAL A 26 -3.86 1.60 2.37
C VAL A 26 -3.65 0.12 2.62
N TYR A 27 -3.30 -0.60 1.57
CA TYR A 27 -3.08 -2.03 1.64
C TYR A 27 -1.71 -2.38 1.09
N GLU A 28 -1.18 -3.48 1.58
CA GLU A 28 0.08 -4.00 1.10
C GLU A 28 0.02 -5.51 1.06
N GLU A 29 0.52 -6.09 -0.02
CA GLU A 29 0.63 -7.52 -0.18
C GLU A 29 2.02 -7.81 -0.73
N LEU A 30 2.98 -7.88 0.18
CA LEU A 30 4.38 -7.97 -0.20
C LEU A 30 4.74 -9.32 -0.80
N GLY A 31 4.00 -10.36 -0.42
CA GLY A 31 4.17 -11.67 -1.03
C GLY A 31 3.77 -11.70 -2.50
N MET A 32 2.83 -10.84 -2.90
CA MET A 32 2.39 -10.68 -4.28
C MET A 32 3.10 -9.52 -4.98
N GLY A 33 3.84 -8.71 -4.24
CA GLY A 33 4.63 -7.64 -4.82
C GLY A 33 3.85 -6.38 -5.16
N PHE A 34 2.82 -6.03 -4.37
CA PHE A 34 2.09 -4.79 -4.63
C PHE A 34 1.63 -4.10 -3.33
N MET A 35 1.33 -2.82 -3.45
CA MET A 35 0.67 -2.05 -2.42
C MET A 35 -0.16 -0.95 -3.07
N GLY A 36 -1.06 -0.33 -2.31
CA GLY A 36 -1.89 0.71 -2.89
C GLY A 36 -2.80 1.40 -1.90
N LEU A 37 -3.59 2.33 -2.45
CA LEU A 37 -4.56 3.14 -1.73
C LEU A 37 -5.88 3.12 -2.48
N GLN A 38 -6.98 3.01 -1.75
CA GLN A 38 -8.31 3.25 -2.29
C GLN A 38 -9.06 4.21 -1.39
N GLU A 39 -9.82 5.09 -2.02
CA GLU A 39 -10.62 6.09 -1.32
C GLU A 39 -12.07 5.95 -1.75
N MET A 40 -12.96 5.80 -0.78
CA MET A 40 -14.38 5.59 -1.02
C MET A 40 -15.24 6.53 -0.21
N ARG A 41 -16.35 6.95 -0.81
CA ARG A 41 -17.36 7.75 -0.15
C ARG A 41 -18.73 7.42 -0.73
N ASP A 42 -19.72 7.26 0.14
CA ASP A 42 -21.10 6.95 -0.25
C ASP A 42 -21.21 5.75 -1.19
N GLY A 43 -20.42 4.71 -0.91
CA GLY A 43 -20.43 3.48 -1.70
C GLY A 43 -19.69 3.58 -3.02
N GLU A 44 -19.09 4.73 -3.33
CA GLU A 44 -18.40 4.94 -4.59
C GLU A 44 -16.88 5.04 -4.41
N LEU A 45 -16.14 4.47 -5.35
CA LEU A 45 -14.70 4.59 -5.39
C LEU A 45 -14.34 5.95 -5.99
N LEU A 46 -13.76 6.83 -5.17
CA LEU A 46 -13.36 8.16 -5.60
C LEU A 46 -11.97 8.18 -6.20
N ASN A 47 -11.07 7.37 -5.66
CA ASN A 47 -9.69 7.39 -6.07
C ASN A 47 -9.06 6.03 -5.82
N SER A 48 -8.12 5.66 -6.68
CA SER A 48 -7.41 4.40 -6.55
C SER A 48 -5.99 4.59 -7.08
N TYR A 49 -5.03 4.10 -6.31
CA TYR A 49 -3.64 4.13 -6.70
C TYR A 49 -3.00 2.81 -6.29
N SER A 50 -2.26 2.22 -7.20
CA SER A 50 -1.53 0.98 -6.89
C SER A 50 -0.17 1.01 -7.55
N LEU A 51 0.77 0.30 -6.94
CA LEU A 51 2.12 0.18 -7.47
C LEU A 51 2.68 -1.20 -7.18
N ASP A 52 3.60 -1.62 -8.01
CA ASP A 52 4.35 -2.85 -7.79
C ASP A 52 5.50 -2.58 -6.82
N VAL A 53 5.74 -3.54 -5.94
CA VAL A 53 6.85 -3.47 -4.99
C VAL A 53 7.77 -4.64 -5.27
N ASP A 54 8.98 -4.35 -5.73
CA ASP A 54 9.97 -5.36 -6.07
C ASP A 54 11.09 -5.33 -5.03
N SER A 55 11.23 -6.41 -4.28
CA SER A 55 12.24 -6.52 -3.22
C SER A 55 13.67 -6.45 -3.73
N THR A 56 13.88 -6.59 -5.04
CA THR A 56 15.20 -6.53 -5.67
C THR A 56 15.50 -5.19 -6.31
N SER A 57 14.51 -4.27 -6.36
CA SER A 57 14.67 -3.01 -7.07
C SER A 57 15.46 -1.96 -6.30
N GLY A 58 15.48 -2.05 -4.98
CA GLY A 58 16.22 -1.11 -4.15
C GLY A 58 15.47 0.16 -3.78
N SER A 59 14.25 0.37 -4.27
CA SER A 59 13.46 1.54 -3.91
C SER A 59 11.98 1.34 -4.17
N ILE A 60 11.17 2.13 -3.44
CA ILE A 60 9.73 2.24 -3.66
C ILE A 60 9.46 3.69 -4.06
N GLU A 61 8.82 3.91 -5.20
CA GLU A 61 8.53 5.26 -5.69
C GLU A 61 7.03 5.53 -5.68
N ILE A 62 6.64 6.66 -5.07
CA ILE A 62 5.25 7.10 -5.01
C ILE A 62 5.23 8.57 -5.43
N GLY A 63 4.78 8.83 -6.66
CA GLY A 63 4.82 10.18 -7.21
C GLY A 63 6.25 10.69 -7.26
N ALA A 64 6.52 11.82 -6.60
CA ALA A 64 7.86 12.40 -6.53
C ALA A 64 8.68 11.86 -5.36
N ALA A 65 8.08 11.07 -4.48
CA ALA A 65 8.76 10.51 -3.31
C ALA A 65 9.44 9.19 -3.67
N LYS A 66 10.61 8.98 -3.08
CA LYS A 66 11.36 7.76 -3.31
C LYS A 66 11.91 7.27 -1.97
N PHE A 67 11.69 6.00 -1.68
CA PHE A 67 12.11 5.38 -0.43
C PHE A 67 13.07 4.25 -0.75
N ASP A 68 14.35 4.45 -0.43
CA ASP A 68 15.40 3.49 -0.74
C ASP A 68 15.47 2.38 0.31
N PHE A 69 15.87 1.19 -0.13
CA PHE A 69 16.15 0.07 0.75
C PHE A 69 17.27 -0.78 0.17
N VAL A 70 17.84 -1.66 0.99
CA VAL A 70 18.84 -2.60 0.51
C VAL A 70 18.14 -3.68 -0.30
N PRO A 71 18.48 -3.87 -1.59
CA PRO A 71 17.87 -4.93 -2.39
C PRO A 71 18.11 -6.30 -1.79
N TYR A 72 17.14 -7.20 -1.96
CA TYR A 72 17.27 -8.55 -1.45
C TYR A 72 18.46 -9.27 -2.07
N SER A 73 19.26 -9.92 -1.24
CA SER A 73 20.27 -10.88 -1.67
C SER A 73 20.54 -11.82 -0.50
N ASP A 74 21.01 -13.01 -0.78
CA ASP A 74 21.29 -14.00 0.27
C ASP A 74 22.33 -13.50 1.26
N ASP A 75 23.30 -12.70 0.79
CA ASP A 75 24.36 -12.15 1.63
C ASP A 75 23.90 -11.02 2.53
N LYS A 76 22.79 -10.35 2.18
CA LYS A 76 22.34 -9.14 2.86
C LYS A 76 20.89 -9.25 3.31
N GLU A 77 20.46 -10.45 3.65
CA GLU A 77 19.09 -10.71 4.03
C GLU A 77 18.63 -9.84 5.21
N ASP A 78 19.43 -9.77 6.26
CA ASP A 78 19.08 -8.98 7.45
C ASP A 78 19.01 -7.49 7.12
N ASP A 79 19.99 -6.97 6.40
CA ASP A 79 20.00 -5.56 5.99
C ASP A 79 18.84 -5.24 5.08
N HIS A 80 18.48 -6.17 4.20
CA HIS A 80 17.33 -6.00 3.33
C HIS A 80 16.04 -5.86 4.13
N TYR A 81 15.77 -6.81 5.03
CA TYR A 81 14.49 -6.79 5.76
C TYR A 81 14.37 -5.54 6.64
N ASP A 82 15.43 -5.15 7.33
CA ASP A 82 15.40 -3.96 8.17
C ASP A 82 15.07 -2.70 7.36
N SER A 83 15.75 -2.52 6.23
CA SER A 83 15.54 -1.33 5.40
C SER A 83 14.27 -1.40 4.59
N PHE A 84 13.90 -2.58 4.11
CA PHE A 84 12.71 -2.77 3.27
C PHE A 84 11.44 -2.47 4.05
N TYR A 85 11.31 -3.01 5.26
CA TYR A 85 10.11 -2.75 6.06
C TYR A 85 9.98 -1.28 6.44
N LEU A 86 11.10 -0.60 6.69
CA LEU A 86 11.06 0.83 6.94
C LEU A 86 10.63 1.61 5.70
N ALA A 87 11.12 1.22 4.52
CA ALA A 87 10.71 1.85 3.28
C ALA A 87 9.21 1.63 3.01
N VAL A 88 8.70 0.43 3.27
CA VAL A 88 7.28 0.12 3.11
C VAL A 88 6.44 0.96 4.08
N GLU A 89 6.88 1.11 5.32
CA GLU A 89 6.17 1.92 6.30
C GLU A 89 6.10 3.39 5.86
N ASN A 90 7.22 3.93 5.39
CA ASN A 90 7.28 5.29 4.90
C ASN A 90 6.43 5.47 3.64
N ALA A 91 6.43 4.49 2.74
CA ALA A 91 5.60 4.51 1.54
C ALA A 91 4.12 4.50 1.88
N ARG A 92 3.73 3.69 2.87
CA ARG A 92 2.35 3.65 3.34
C ARG A 92 1.91 5.00 3.87
N ASP A 93 2.76 5.65 4.66
CA ASP A 93 2.46 7.00 5.17
C ASP A 93 2.32 8.00 4.03
N ALA A 94 3.15 7.90 3.01
CA ALA A 94 3.06 8.76 1.83
C ALA A 94 1.74 8.56 1.07
N LEU A 95 1.27 7.32 0.97
CA LEU A 95 -0.03 7.02 0.35
C LEU A 95 -1.18 7.65 1.13
N LEU A 96 -1.10 7.66 2.46
CA LEU A 96 -2.16 8.22 3.28
C LEU A 96 -2.33 9.72 3.11
N VAL A 97 -1.29 10.42 2.69
CA VAL A 97 -1.35 11.88 2.52
C VAL A 97 -1.49 12.33 1.07
N MET A 98 -1.66 11.38 0.15
CA MET A 98 -1.87 11.71 -1.27
C MET A 98 -3.22 12.41 -1.53
#